data_505b0c04c2308c74276d8d3fa3dd1f22
#
_entry.id   505b0c04c2308c74276d8d3fa3dd1f22
#
_cell.length_a   1.000
_cell.length_b   1.000
_cell.length_c   1.000
_cell.angle_alpha   90.00
_cell.angle_beta   90.00
_cell.angle_gamma   90.00
#
_symmetry.space_group_name_H-M   'P 1'
#
loop_
_entity.id
_entity.type
_entity.pdbx_description
1 polymer ?
#
loop_
_entity_poly.entity_id
_entity_poly.type
_entity_poly.pdbx_seq_one_letter_code
_entity_poly.pdbx_strand_id
1 'polypeptide(L)'
;MIQRPLDSLTNDNTLFCTEQCNNHCLMCCQPPKKADDIDILFQENLLRIKNAPKDLPIIGITGGEPTLLGEKLIDLIRQIREQLPGTDIHILSNGRNFKDMSYTEKVVSAGDRRIIFGIPLHSDYSGDHDIIAGCRNAFYETIQGLYNLALCEACIELRVVINKLNYQRLHCISEFINKNLPFVTWTAFMGMEYTGYAVEHSNQIWVEPIEYISKLQKAVHTLDEWHYKTCIYNIPLCLLTEDLHEFAEQSISDWKNEYYEICDGCTLKAKCSGGFTTSIKPYQGLHTIKNGEI
;
A
#
# COMPACT_ATOMS: atom_id res chain seq x y z
N MET A 1 -19.95 1.68 -7.12
CA MET A 1 -18.88 1.10 -8.00
C MET A 1 -19.22 -0.36 -8.20
N ILE A 2 -19.23 -0.89 -9.44
CA ILE A 2 -19.45 -2.33 -9.66
C ILE A 2 -18.08 -3.01 -9.44
N GLN A 3 -17.99 -3.84 -8.41
CA GLN A 3 -16.77 -4.60 -8.14
C GLN A 3 -16.65 -5.78 -9.11
N ARG A 4 -15.42 -6.09 -9.56
CA ARG A 4 -15.17 -7.23 -10.44
C ARG A 4 -15.38 -8.54 -9.68
N PRO A 5 -15.77 -9.66 -10.36
CA PRO A 5 -15.73 -10.99 -9.76
C PRO A 5 -14.33 -11.31 -9.26
N LEU A 6 -14.24 -12.14 -8.21
CA LEU A 6 -12.95 -12.69 -7.75
C LEU A 6 -12.53 -13.81 -8.71
N ASP A 7 -11.25 -13.86 -9.06
CA ASP A 7 -10.71 -14.76 -10.10
C ASP A 7 -9.33 -15.29 -9.69
N SER A 8 -9.14 -16.60 -9.74
CA SER A 8 -7.87 -17.25 -9.39
C SER A 8 -6.75 -17.04 -10.43
N LEU A 9 -7.08 -16.54 -11.62
CA LEU A 9 -6.12 -16.24 -12.68
C LEU A 9 -5.43 -14.88 -12.52
N THR A 10 -5.85 -14.07 -11.55
CA THR A 10 -5.26 -12.77 -11.24
C THR A 10 -4.97 -12.62 -9.75
N ASN A 11 -3.95 -11.84 -9.42
CA ASN A 11 -3.67 -11.43 -8.03
C ASN A 11 -4.47 -10.20 -7.60
N ASP A 12 -5.18 -9.53 -8.51
CA ASP A 12 -5.99 -8.34 -8.23
C ASP A 12 -7.40 -8.71 -7.75
N ASN A 13 -7.45 -9.41 -6.63
CA ASN A 13 -8.69 -9.80 -5.98
C ASN A 13 -8.98 -8.91 -4.77
N THR A 14 -9.87 -7.95 -4.92
CA THR A 14 -10.09 -6.92 -3.91
C THR A 14 -11.55 -6.82 -3.50
N LEU A 15 -11.82 -6.79 -2.20
CA LEU A 15 -13.09 -6.42 -1.59
C LEU A 15 -13.04 -4.95 -1.21
N PHE A 16 -13.80 -4.12 -1.90
CA PHE A 16 -13.99 -2.73 -1.55
C PHE A 16 -15.09 -2.61 -0.49
N CYS A 17 -14.74 -2.03 0.68
CA CYS A 17 -15.57 -2.12 1.87
C CYS A 17 -16.42 -0.86 2.15
N THR A 18 -15.90 0.31 1.82
CA THR A 18 -16.57 1.60 2.02
C THR A 18 -15.85 2.72 1.30
N GLU A 19 -16.58 3.75 0.90
CA GLU A 19 -15.98 5.01 0.42
C GLU A 19 -15.61 5.97 1.58
N GLN A 20 -15.98 5.63 2.82
CA GLN A 20 -15.68 6.45 4.00
C GLN A 20 -14.24 6.23 4.46
N CYS A 21 -13.61 7.28 4.98
CA CYS A 21 -12.31 7.22 5.63
C CYS A 21 -12.23 8.24 6.78
N ASN A 22 -11.51 7.90 7.83
CA ASN A 22 -11.19 8.81 8.93
C ASN A 22 -9.89 9.61 8.70
N ASN A 23 -9.25 9.46 7.53
CA ASN A 23 -8.15 10.29 7.01
C ASN A 23 -8.60 11.06 5.76
N HIS A 24 -7.87 12.14 5.43
CA HIS A 24 -8.00 12.90 4.19
C HIS A 24 -6.61 13.10 3.56
N CYS A 25 -5.94 11.98 3.26
CA CYS A 25 -4.56 11.99 2.79
C CYS A 25 -4.39 12.82 1.51
N LEU A 26 -3.41 13.72 1.49
CA LEU A 26 -3.16 14.63 0.36
C LEU A 26 -2.88 13.92 -0.97
N MET A 27 -2.44 12.65 -0.94
CA MET A 27 -2.18 11.83 -2.12
C MET A 27 -3.22 10.74 -2.35
N CYS A 28 -4.38 10.79 -1.70
CA CYS A 28 -5.38 9.73 -1.81
C CYS A 28 -5.83 9.55 -3.27
N CYS A 29 -5.59 8.36 -3.84
CA CYS A 29 -6.05 8.03 -5.20
C CYS A 29 -7.55 7.80 -5.27
N GLN A 30 -8.18 7.49 -4.14
CA GLN A 30 -9.63 7.35 -3.96
C GLN A 30 -10.12 8.27 -2.85
N PRO A 31 -10.33 9.57 -3.11
CA PRO A 31 -10.77 10.54 -2.11
C PRO A 31 -12.02 10.06 -1.38
N PRO A 32 -12.04 10.13 -0.03
CA PRO A 32 -13.15 9.63 0.74
C PRO A 32 -14.42 10.42 0.48
N LYS A 33 -15.56 9.73 0.51
CA LYS A 33 -16.88 10.32 0.35
C LYS A 33 -17.71 10.14 1.61
N LYS A 34 -18.65 11.06 1.82
CA LYS A 34 -19.71 10.90 2.82
C LYS A 34 -20.79 10.00 2.21
N ALA A 35 -20.63 8.69 2.36
CA ALA A 35 -21.56 7.69 1.87
C ALA A 35 -22.04 6.83 3.04
N ASP A 36 -23.29 6.37 2.98
CA ASP A 36 -23.84 5.34 3.87
C ASP A 36 -23.88 4.03 3.10
N ASP A 37 -22.69 3.45 2.88
CA ASP A 37 -22.48 2.35 1.94
C ASP A 37 -22.00 1.04 2.60
N ILE A 38 -21.64 1.08 3.89
CA ILE A 38 -21.04 -0.06 4.59
C ILE A 38 -21.93 -1.30 4.52
N ASP A 39 -23.23 -1.17 4.80
CA ASP A 39 -24.13 -2.31 4.83
C ASP A 39 -24.35 -2.93 3.45
N ILE A 40 -24.48 -2.11 2.44
CA ILE A 40 -24.67 -2.55 1.05
C ILE A 40 -23.41 -3.27 0.57
N LEU A 41 -22.24 -2.65 0.73
CA LEU A 41 -20.96 -3.23 0.29
C LEU A 41 -20.59 -4.48 1.10
N PHE A 42 -20.92 -4.53 2.39
CA PHE A 42 -20.75 -5.72 3.20
C PHE A 42 -21.51 -6.92 2.64
N GLN A 43 -22.81 -6.75 2.31
CA GLN A 43 -23.64 -7.82 1.73
C GLN A 43 -23.14 -8.23 0.33
N GLU A 44 -22.73 -7.27 -0.49
CA GLU A 44 -22.10 -7.54 -1.81
C GLU A 44 -20.83 -8.37 -1.64
N ASN A 45 -19.96 -8.00 -0.71
CA ASN A 45 -18.70 -8.70 -0.47
C ASN A 45 -18.93 -10.12 0.06
N LEU A 46 -19.92 -10.36 0.93
CA LEU A 46 -20.30 -11.71 1.36
C LEU A 46 -20.71 -12.59 0.17
N LEU A 47 -21.50 -12.03 -0.76
CA LEU A 47 -21.89 -12.75 -1.96
C LEU A 47 -20.72 -13.05 -2.87
N ARG A 48 -19.76 -12.13 -3.00
CA ARG A 48 -18.53 -12.34 -3.78
C ARG A 48 -17.66 -13.43 -3.19
N ILE A 49 -17.47 -13.46 -1.87
CA ILE A 49 -16.73 -14.51 -1.16
C ILE A 49 -17.39 -15.87 -1.38
N LYS A 50 -18.73 -15.95 -1.26
CA LYS A 50 -19.48 -17.19 -1.47
C LYS A 50 -19.29 -17.77 -2.88
N ASN A 51 -19.16 -16.91 -3.88
CA ASN A 51 -19.02 -17.29 -5.29
C ASN A 51 -17.55 -17.33 -5.77
N ALA A 52 -16.59 -17.08 -4.87
CA ALA A 52 -15.17 -17.04 -5.22
C ALA A 52 -14.61 -18.44 -5.58
N PRO A 53 -13.63 -18.52 -6.47
CA PRO A 53 -12.84 -19.72 -6.69
C PRO A 53 -12.18 -20.20 -5.38
N LYS A 54 -12.15 -21.51 -5.14
CA LYS A 54 -11.61 -22.08 -3.89
C LYS A 54 -10.09 -22.07 -3.80
N ASP A 55 -9.43 -21.90 -4.93
CA ASP A 55 -7.98 -21.83 -5.12
C ASP A 55 -7.46 -20.39 -5.20
N LEU A 56 -8.25 -19.42 -4.75
CA LEU A 56 -7.87 -18.01 -4.74
C LEU A 56 -6.62 -17.81 -3.86
N PRO A 57 -5.48 -17.33 -4.40
CA PRO A 57 -4.23 -17.24 -3.63
C PRO A 57 -4.27 -16.15 -2.56
N ILE A 58 -4.82 -14.99 -2.90
CA ILE A 58 -4.85 -13.80 -2.03
C ILE A 58 -6.12 -13.00 -2.27
N ILE A 59 -6.63 -12.36 -1.22
CA ILE A 59 -7.75 -11.42 -1.29
C ILE A 59 -7.39 -10.13 -0.55
N GLY A 60 -7.50 -9.00 -1.23
CA GLY A 60 -7.31 -7.68 -0.66
C GLY A 60 -8.59 -7.18 0.00
N ILE A 61 -8.49 -6.58 1.17
CA ILE A 61 -9.57 -5.82 1.81
C ILE A 61 -9.16 -4.36 1.82
N THR A 62 -9.90 -3.52 1.14
CA THR A 62 -9.61 -2.10 0.96
C THR A 62 -10.88 -1.25 0.95
N GLY A 63 -10.73 0.03 0.71
CA GLY A 63 -11.81 1.00 0.62
C GLY A 63 -11.28 2.40 0.90
N GLY A 64 -12.07 3.25 1.49
CA GLY A 64 -11.59 4.40 2.21
C GLY A 64 -10.78 3.92 3.42
N GLU A 65 -11.49 3.44 4.47
CA GLU A 65 -10.84 2.79 5.63
C GLU A 65 -11.66 1.57 6.08
N PRO A 66 -11.17 0.33 5.83
CA PRO A 66 -11.91 -0.91 6.15
C PRO A 66 -12.25 -1.08 7.64
N THR A 67 -11.43 -0.56 8.54
CA THR A 67 -11.67 -0.70 9.99
C THR A 67 -12.88 0.09 10.49
N LEU A 68 -13.44 1.00 9.67
CA LEU A 68 -14.71 1.67 9.97
C LEU A 68 -15.91 0.70 9.95
N LEU A 69 -15.75 -0.48 9.37
CA LEU A 69 -16.75 -1.54 9.42
C LEU A 69 -16.95 -2.12 10.84
N GLY A 70 -15.98 -1.92 11.75
CA GLY A 70 -16.05 -2.46 13.10
C GLY A 70 -16.21 -3.99 13.12
N GLU A 71 -17.23 -4.52 13.82
CA GLU A 71 -17.48 -5.96 13.91
C GLU A 71 -17.75 -6.61 12.54
N LYS A 72 -18.31 -5.89 11.56
CA LYS A 72 -18.50 -6.43 10.20
C LYS A 72 -17.19 -6.75 9.48
N LEU A 73 -16.08 -6.06 9.78
CA LEU A 73 -14.77 -6.44 9.24
C LEU A 73 -14.35 -7.82 9.80
N ILE A 74 -14.57 -8.06 11.08
CA ILE A 74 -14.27 -9.33 11.73
C ILE A 74 -15.10 -10.46 11.12
N ASP A 75 -16.39 -10.22 10.90
CA ASP A 75 -17.29 -11.17 10.26
C ASP A 75 -16.88 -11.46 8.80
N LEU A 76 -16.47 -10.43 8.06
CA LEU A 76 -15.98 -10.58 6.68
C LEU A 76 -14.73 -11.49 6.64
N ILE A 77 -13.78 -11.28 7.55
CA ILE A 77 -12.57 -12.09 7.68
C ILE A 77 -12.93 -13.56 8.03
N ARG A 78 -13.84 -13.77 8.97
CA ARG A 78 -14.33 -15.11 9.32
C ARG A 78 -14.96 -15.82 8.13
N GLN A 79 -15.78 -15.11 7.34
CA GLN A 79 -16.38 -15.67 6.14
C GLN A 79 -15.33 -16.03 5.07
N ILE A 80 -14.27 -15.23 4.91
CA ILE A 80 -13.13 -15.60 4.05
C ILE A 80 -12.47 -16.88 4.60
N ARG A 81 -12.17 -16.97 5.88
CA ARG A 81 -11.55 -18.17 6.46
C ARG A 81 -12.40 -19.43 6.28
N GLU A 82 -13.72 -19.31 6.48
CA GLU A 82 -14.66 -20.41 6.33
C GLU A 82 -14.80 -20.88 4.88
N GLN A 83 -14.93 -19.95 3.94
CA GLN A 83 -15.17 -20.26 2.53
C GLN A 83 -13.90 -20.52 1.73
N LEU A 84 -12.79 -19.88 2.11
CA LEU A 84 -11.52 -19.84 1.39
C LEU A 84 -10.33 -20.06 2.36
N PRO A 85 -10.22 -21.24 2.99
CA PRO A 85 -9.24 -21.47 4.08
C PRO A 85 -7.79 -21.37 3.62
N GLY A 86 -7.51 -21.58 2.34
CA GLY A 86 -6.17 -21.49 1.73
C GLY A 86 -5.73 -20.08 1.33
N THR A 87 -6.65 -19.11 1.29
CA THR A 87 -6.41 -17.77 0.76
C THR A 87 -5.73 -16.86 1.77
N ASP A 88 -4.69 -16.14 1.39
CA ASP A 88 -4.12 -15.07 2.23
C ASP A 88 -4.99 -13.82 2.18
N ILE A 89 -5.07 -13.08 3.28
CA ILE A 89 -5.83 -11.83 3.35
C ILE A 89 -4.84 -10.66 3.47
N HIS A 90 -4.99 -9.65 2.62
CA HIS A 90 -4.20 -8.43 2.69
C HIS A 90 -5.10 -7.23 3.01
N ILE A 91 -5.03 -6.72 4.23
CA ILE A 91 -5.83 -5.59 4.69
C ILE A 91 -5.04 -4.30 4.51
N LEU A 92 -5.55 -3.40 3.67
CA LEU A 92 -5.00 -2.05 3.49
C LEU A 92 -5.76 -1.08 4.39
N SER A 93 -5.12 -0.62 5.45
CA SER A 93 -5.71 0.26 6.47
C SER A 93 -4.75 1.36 6.86
N ASN A 94 -5.25 2.52 7.26
CA ASN A 94 -4.42 3.58 7.83
C ASN A 94 -3.88 3.24 9.24
N GLY A 95 -4.28 2.12 9.81
CA GLY A 95 -3.77 1.59 11.08
C GLY A 95 -4.34 2.20 12.34
N ARG A 96 -5.06 3.34 12.26
CA ARG A 96 -5.44 4.14 13.42
C ARG A 96 -6.42 3.45 14.37
N ASN A 97 -7.39 2.69 13.85
CA ASN A 97 -8.36 1.99 14.70
C ASN A 97 -7.74 0.80 15.43
N PHE A 98 -6.61 0.29 14.99
CA PHE A 98 -5.83 -0.72 15.72
C PHE A 98 -5.16 -0.19 16.99
N LYS A 99 -5.27 1.12 17.31
CA LYS A 99 -4.92 1.64 18.64
C LYS A 99 -5.74 1.00 19.77
N ASP A 100 -6.94 0.51 19.48
CA ASP A 100 -7.75 -0.30 20.39
C ASP A 100 -7.25 -1.74 20.37
N MET A 101 -6.63 -2.17 21.48
CA MET A 101 -6.05 -3.51 21.61
C MET A 101 -7.11 -4.60 21.48
N SER A 102 -8.27 -4.42 22.12
CA SER A 102 -9.36 -5.42 22.08
C SER A 102 -9.89 -5.61 20.65
N TYR A 103 -10.02 -4.53 19.89
CA TYR A 103 -10.38 -4.60 18.47
C TYR A 103 -9.30 -5.29 17.64
N THR A 104 -8.03 -4.95 17.88
CA THR A 104 -6.87 -5.56 17.18
C THR A 104 -6.81 -7.06 17.40
N GLU A 105 -6.94 -7.53 18.64
CA GLU A 105 -6.96 -8.95 18.98
C GLU A 105 -8.07 -9.70 18.24
N LYS A 106 -9.28 -9.13 18.19
CA LYS A 106 -10.41 -9.72 17.47
C LYS A 106 -10.16 -9.84 15.97
N VAL A 107 -9.62 -8.77 15.34
CA VAL A 107 -9.35 -8.76 13.90
C VAL A 107 -8.25 -9.78 13.56
N VAL A 108 -7.14 -9.77 14.29
CA VAL A 108 -6.01 -10.70 14.04
C VAL A 108 -6.44 -12.15 14.27
N SER A 109 -7.14 -12.44 15.36
CA SER A 109 -7.62 -13.79 15.69
C SER A 109 -8.60 -14.34 14.65
N ALA A 110 -9.41 -13.48 14.02
CA ALA A 110 -10.37 -13.90 12.99
C ALA A 110 -9.71 -14.47 11.74
N GLY A 111 -8.46 -14.09 11.45
CA GLY A 111 -7.75 -14.46 10.22
C GLY A 111 -6.78 -15.63 10.32
N ASP A 112 -6.69 -16.30 11.47
CA ASP A 112 -5.86 -17.48 11.69
C ASP A 112 -4.39 -17.30 11.21
N ARG A 113 -3.75 -16.18 11.59
CA ARG A 113 -2.37 -15.78 11.22
C ARG A 113 -2.10 -15.63 9.71
N ARG A 114 -3.11 -15.69 8.86
CA ARG A 114 -3.01 -15.53 7.41
C ARG A 114 -3.51 -14.15 6.96
N ILE A 115 -3.21 -13.12 7.77
CA ILE A 115 -3.49 -11.72 7.44
C ILE A 115 -2.18 -10.96 7.35
N ILE A 116 -2.06 -10.20 6.28
CA ILE A 116 -1.03 -9.18 6.07
C ILE A 116 -1.69 -7.82 6.28
N PHE A 117 -1.12 -6.99 7.12
CA PHE A 117 -1.60 -5.63 7.36
C PHE A 117 -0.70 -4.63 6.64
N GLY A 118 -1.22 -4.03 5.56
CA GLY A 118 -0.55 -2.95 4.83
C GLY A 118 -0.86 -1.60 5.46
N ILE A 119 0.08 -1.08 6.27
CA ILE A 119 -0.10 0.14 7.07
C ILE A 119 0.83 1.24 6.55
N PRO A 120 0.33 2.45 6.22
CA PRO A 120 1.16 3.55 5.77
C PRO A 120 1.87 4.25 6.94
N LEU A 121 3.16 4.54 6.75
CA LEU A 121 3.92 5.50 7.54
C LEU A 121 4.34 6.66 6.63
N HIS A 122 3.76 7.85 6.85
CA HIS A 122 3.99 8.97 5.95
C HIS A 122 5.24 9.77 6.29
N SER A 123 5.68 9.77 7.53
CA SER A 123 6.91 10.43 8.02
C SER A 123 7.33 9.85 9.36
N ASP A 124 8.61 10.01 9.71
CA ASP A 124 9.16 9.77 11.05
C ASP A 124 8.86 10.92 12.02
N TYR A 125 8.32 12.04 11.52
CA TYR A 125 7.93 13.21 12.28
C TYR A 125 6.40 13.37 12.29
N SER A 126 5.81 13.46 13.50
CA SER A 126 4.36 13.47 13.68
C SER A 126 3.65 14.59 12.94
N GLY A 127 4.27 15.79 12.89
CA GLY A 127 3.68 16.94 12.21
C GLY A 127 3.53 16.72 10.70
N ASP A 128 4.57 16.20 10.04
CA ASP A 128 4.53 15.91 8.60
C ASP A 128 3.58 14.75 8.30
N HIS A 129 3.60 13.70 9.14
CA HIS A 129 2.69 12.58 9.00
C HIS A 129 1.22 13.04 9.06
N ASP A 130 0.86 13.85 10.05
CA ASP A 130 -0.49 14.34 10.24
C ASP A 130 -0.95 15.26 9.09
N ILE A 131 -0.03 16.09 8.57
CA ILE A 131 -0.30 16.92 7.38
C ILE A 131 -0.58 16.04 6.16
N ILE A 132 0.28 15.03 5.90
CA ILE A 132 0.11 14.14 4.76
C ILE A 132 -1.16 13.30 4.90
N ALA A 133 -1.45 12.78 6.10
CA ALA A 133 -2.66 12.02 6.40
C ALA A 133 -3.93 12.88 6.39
N GLY A 134 -3.79 14.21 6.41
CA GLY A 134 -4.91 15.15 6.51
C GLY A 134 -5.71 14.99 7.80
N CYS A 135 -5.08 14.53 8.88
CA CYS A 135 -5.73 14.25 10.14
C CYS A 135 -4.80 14.46 11.34
N ARG A 136 -5.26 15.23 12.32
CA ARG A 136 -4.50 15.46 13.56
C ARG A 136 -4.38 14.17 14.38
N ASN A 137 -3.23 13.98 14.99
CA ASN A 137 -2.93 12.84 15.86
C ASN A 137 -2.89 11.46 15.14
N ALA A 138 -2.93 11.47 13.79
CA ALA A 138 -2.87 10.25 12.99
C ALA A 138 -1.57 9.48 13.24
N PHE A 139 -0.42 10.17 13.36
CA PHE A 139 0.87 9.56 13.66
C PHE A 139 0.82 8.67 14.91
N TYR A 140 0.42 9.23 16.04
CA TYR A 140 0.41 8.49 17.31
C TYR A 140 -0.58 7.35 17.31
N GLU A 141 -1.74 7.52 16.69
CA GLU A 141 -2.74 6.46 16.57
C GLU A 141 -2.24 5.32 15.66
N THR A 142 -1.60 5.63 14.54
CA THR A 142 -1.02 4.64 13.63
C THR A 142 0.15 3.89 14.30
N ILE A 143 1.04 4.61 14.99
CA ILE A 143 2.15 3.98 15.74
C ILE A 143 1.61 3.05 16.84
N GLN A 144 0.62 3.48 17.62
CA GLN A 144 -0.01 2.62 18.62
C GLN A 144 -0.65 1.38 17.96
N GLY A 145 -1.31 1.56 16.81
CA GLY A 145 -1.87 0.45 16.04
C GLY A 145 -0.81 -0.55 15.58
N LEU A 146 0.34 -0.07 15.10
CA LEU A 146 1.48 -0.93 14.72
C LEU A 146 2.00 -1.74 15.92
N TYR A 147 2.14 -1.13 17.10
CA TYR A 147 2.55 -1.86 18.30
C TYR A 147 1.52 -2.91 18.73
N ASN A 148 0.23 -2.59 18.67
CA ASN A 148 -0.82 -3.54 19.02
C ASN A 148 -0.87 -4.72 18.02
N LEU A 149 -0.70 -4.47 16.72
CA LEU A 149 -0.57 -5.52 15.71
C LEU A 149 0.66 -6.41 15.97
N ALA A 150 1.78 -5.81 16.34
CA ALA A 150 2.99 -6.56 16.69
C ALA A 150 2.81 -7.43 17.96
N LEU A 151 2.13 -6.91 18.99
CA LEU A 151 1.78 -7.70 20.19
C LEU A 151 0.88 -8.90 19.87
N CYS A 152 0.07 -8.80 18.81
CA CYS A 152 -0.73 -9.90 18.28
C CYS A 152 0.04 -10.80 17.29
N GLU A 153 1.35 -10.63 17.14
CA GLU A 153 2.21 -11.37 16.19
C GLU A 153 1.73 -11.28 14.73
N ALA A 154 1.13 -10.14 14.35
CA ALA A 154 0.61 -9.92 13.01
C ALA A 154 1.74 -9.71 11.98
N CYS A 155 1.48 -10.13 10.74
CA CYS A 155 2.35 -9.84 9.60
C CYS A 155 2.11 -8.40 9.12
N ILE A 156 3.12 -7.54 9.20
CA ILE A 156 3.01 -6.10 8.93
C ILE A 156 3.85 -5.70 7.72
N GLU A 157 3.18 -5.21 6.67
CA GLU A 157 3.77 -4.46 5.57
C GLU A 157 3.73 -2.96 5.91
N LEU A 158 4.88 -2.34 6.12
CA LEU A 158 4.94 -0.90 6.31
C LEU A 158 5.08 -0.20 4.95
N ARG A 159 4.16 0.71 4.63
CA ARG A 159 4.07 1.33 3.30
C ARG A 159 4.48 2.80 3.37
N VAL A 160 5.47 3.21 2.59
CA VAL A 160 5.94 4.59 2.50
C VAL A 160 5.69 5.11 1.09
N VAL A 161 4.59 5.84 0.90
CA VAL A 161 4.32 6.53 -0.37
C VAL A 161 5.17 7.79 -0.43
N ILE A 162 6.10 7.82 -1.39
CA ILE A 162 7.07 8.92 -1.55
C ILE A 162 6.35 10.13 -2.11
N ASN A 163 6.55 11.28 -1.47
CA ASN A 163 5.93 12.53 -1.86
C ASN A 163 6.79 13.74 -1.48
N LYS A 164 6.39 14.92 -1.92
CA LYS A 164 7.15 16.17 -1.73
C LYS A 164 7.39 16.55 -0.27
N LEU A 165 6.56 16.10 0.66
CA LEU A 165 6.69 16.42 2.08
C LEU A 165 7.60 15.45 2.83
N ASN A 166 7.79 14.21 2.30
CA ASN A 166 8.59 13.20 3.00
C ASN A 166 9.87 12.76 2.29
N TYR A 167 10.06 13.03 0.98
CA TYR A 167 11.20 12.48 0.24
C TYR A 167 12.57 12.90 0.80
N GLN A 168 12.68 14.08 1.39
CA GLN A 168 13.93 14.52 2.04
C GLN A 168 14.22 13.75 3.34
N ARG A 169 13.21 13.11 3.91
CA ARG A 169 13.28 12.38 5.18
C ARG A 169 13.33 10.85 5.01
N LEU A 170 13.40 10.31 3.79
CA LEU A 170 13.35 8.86 3.55
C LEU A 170 14.39 8.09 4.38
N HIS A 171 15.63 8.60 4.47
CA HIS A 171 16.65 8.03 5.33
C HIS A 171 16.27 8.08 6.83
N CYS A 172 15.72 9.21 7.32
CA CYS A 172 15.26 9.33 8.70
C CYS A 172 14.09 8.37 8.98
N ILE A 173 13.22 8.15 8.00
CA ILE A 173 12.15 7.13 8.09
C ILE A 173 12.77 5.73 8.24
N SER A 174 13.80 5.38 7.48
CA SER A 174 14.50 4.09 7.61
C SER A 174 15.13 3.94 9.00
N GLU A 175 15.80 4.97 9.52
CA GLU A 175 16.33 4.97 10.88
C GLU A 175 15.24 4.84 11.94
N PHE A 176 14.09 5.50 11.73
CA PHE A 176 12.95 5.42 12.63
C PHE A 176 12.37 4.00 12.66
N ILE A 177 12.24 3.35 11.50
CA ILE A 177 11.78 1.96 11.38
C ILE A 177 12.70 1.04 12.19
N ASN A 178 14.02 1.12 11.98
CA ASN A 178 14.97 0.28 12.71
C ASN A 178 14.91 0.49 14.23
N LYS A 179 14.81 1.74 14.67
CA LYS A 179 14.84 2.08 16.11
C LYS A 179 13.52 1.81 16.82
N ASN A 180 12.38 2.02 16.16
CA ASN A 180 11.07 2.06 16.79
C ASN A 180 10.10 0.96 16.31
N LEU A 181 10.31 0.38 15.13
CA LEU A 181 9.41 -0.60 14.51
C LEU A 181 10.16 -1.87 14.07
N PRO A 182 11.05 -2.46 14.90
CA PRO A 182 11.88 -3.60 14.49
C PRO A 182 11.07 -4.88 14.21
N PHE A 183 9.80 -4.88 14.53
CA PHE A 183 8.86 -5.98 14.32
C PHE A 183 8.17 -5.96 12.94
N VAL A 184 8.39 -4.94 12.12
CA VAL A 184 7.82 -4.85 10.76
C VAL A 184 8.37 -5.99 9.90
N THR A 185 7.48 -6.69 9.20
CA THR A 185 7.86 -7.85 8.38
C THR A 185 8.60 -7.43 7.11
N TRP A 186 8.14 -6.37 6.44
CA TRP A 186 8.86 -5.70 5.36
C TRP A 186 8.42 -4.26 5.19
N THR A 187 9.26 -3.48 4.52
CA THR A 187 8.98 -2.08 4.16
C THR A 187 8.84 -1.93 2.66
N ALA A 188 7.76 -1.31 2.22
CA ALA A 188 7.48 -1.00 0.81
C ALA A 188 7.57 0.51 0.55
N PHE A 189 8.61 0.95 -0.15
CA PHE A 189 8.68 2.30 -0.71
C PHE A 189 7.89 2.33 -2.02
N MET A 190 7.03 3.32 -2.18
CA MET A 190 6.08 3.34 -3.30
C MET A 190 6.12 4.67 -4.05
N GLY A 191 6.23 4.61 -5.38
CA GLY A 191 5.93 5.74 -6.24
C GLY A 191 4.47 6.16 -6.09
N MET A 192 4.21 7.46 -6.19
CA MET A 192 2.87 8.02 -6.03
C MET A 192 2.09 7.99 -7.34
N GLU A 193 0.84 7.56 -7.27
CA GLU A 193 -0.10 7.58 -8.40
C GLU A 193 -0.65 9.00 -8.60
N TYR A 194 -0.54 9.55 -9.82
CA TYR A 194 -0.98 10.94 -10.11
C TYR A 194 -2.46 10.97 -10.48
N THR A 195 -3.32 10.72 -9.49
CA THR A 195 -4.79 10.74 -9.61
C THR A 195 -5.45 11.18 -8.30
N GLY A 196 -6.73 11.44 -8.30
CA GLY A 196 -7.48 11.87 -7.12
C GLY A 196 -6.89 13.11 -6.44
N TYR A 197 -6.75 13.08 -5.12
CA TYR A 197 -6.19 14.21 -4.35
C TYR A 197 -4.73 14.55 -4.70
N ALA A 198 -3.95 13.59 -5.24
CA ALA A 198 -2.61 13.89 -5.70
C ALA A 198 -2.60 14.93 -6.85
N VAL A 199 -3.65 14.97 -7.67
CA VAL A 199 -3.84 15.99 -8.72
C VAL A 199 -4.26 17.32 -8.11
N GLU A 200 -5.25 17.31 -7.21
CA GLU A 200 -5.77 18.51 -6.57
C GLU A 200 -4.71 19.23 -5.74
N HIS A 201 -3.88 18.45 -5.02
CA HIS A 201 -2.82 18.98 -4.15
C HIS A 201 -1.42 18.91 -4.79
N SER A 202 -1.32 18.79 -6.11
CA SER A 202 -0.07 18.52 -6.82
C SER A 202 1.08 19.46 -6.44
N ASN A 203 0.81 20.74 -6.26
CA ASN A 203 1.82 21.73 -5.84
C ASN A 203 2.45 21.42 -4.47
N GLN A 204 1.69 20.76 -3.58
CA GLN A 204 2.12 20.43 -2.20
C GLN A 204 2.72 19.04 -2.10
N ILE A 205 2.21 18.07 -2.89
CA ILE A 205 2.48 16.66 -2.64
C ILE A 205 3.27 15.97 -3.74
N TRP A 206 3.18 16.45 -5.01
CA TRP A 206 3.85 15.80 -6.12
C TRP A 206 5.36 16.07 -6.12
N VAL A 207 6.13 15.03 -6.40
CA VAL A 207 7.58 15.06 -6.64
C VAL A 207 7.93 14.00 -7.68
N GLU A 208 8.78 14.34 -8.65
CA GLU A 208 9.22 13.41 -9.68
C GLU A 208 10.29 12.44 -9.13
N PRO A 209 10.35 11.17 -9.60
CA PRO A 209 11.34 10.20 -9.14
C PRO A 209 12.78 10.71 -9.23
N ILE A 210 13.13 11.42 -10.28
CA ILE A 210 14.48 11.97 -10.47
C ILE A 210 14.93 12.90 -9.32
N GLU A 211 13.99 13.50 -8.59
CA GLU A 211 14.30 14.40 -7.46
C GLU A 211 14.63 13.62 -6.18
N TYR A 212 14.08 12.42 -6.02
CA TYR A 212 14.21 11.66 -4.78
C TYR A 212 15.03 10.36 -4.88
N ILE A 213 15.44 9.95 -6.08
CA ILE A 213 16.08 8.65 -6.28
C ILE A 213 17.32 8.45 -5.38
N SER A 214 18.19 9.46 -5.24
CA SER A 214 19.37 9.38 -4.37
C SER A 214 19.00 9.28 -2.88
N LYS A 215 17.85 9.82 -2.48
CA LYS A 215 17.34 9.72 -1.12
C LYS A 215 16.71 8.36 -0.87
N LEU A 216 16.00 7.83 -1.87
CA LEU A 216 15.45 6.48 -1.84
C LEU A 216 16.56 5.44 -1.76
N GLN A 217 17.60 5.56 -2.60
CA GLN A 217 18.76 4.69 -2.59
C GLN A 217 19.38 4.59 -1.18
N LYS A 218 19.65 5.74 -0.56
CA LYS A 218 20.19 5.79 0.80
C LYS A 218 19.24 5.11 1.81
N ALA A 219 17.94 5.34 1.69
CA ALA A 219 16.95 4.77 2.61
C ALA A 219 16.84 3.24 2.48
N VAL A 220 16.82 2.73 1.25
CA VAL A 220 16.76 1.28 0.96
C VAL A 220 18.01 0.59 1.48
N HIS A 221 19.21 1.07 1.12
CA HIS A 221 20.45 0.48 1.60
C HIS A 221 20.59 0.51 3.13
N THR A 222 20.11 1.58 3.79
CA THR A 222 20.08 1.63 5.25
C THR A 222 19.27 0.48 5.86
N LEU A 223 18.11 0.16 5.30
CA LEU A 223 17.29 -0.96 5.78
C LEU A 223 17.91 -2.31 5.40
N ASP A 224 18.48 -2.42 4.21
CA ASP A 224 19.16 -3.64 3.73
C ASP A 224 20.38 -3.99 4.58
N GLU A 225 21.24 -3.01 4.92
CA GLU A 225 22.35 -3.16 5.85
C GLU A 225 21.93 -3.71 7.22
N TRP A 226 20.71 -3.43 7.65
CA TRP A 226 20.12 -3.95 8.88
C TRP A 226 19.27 -5.21 8.66
N HIS A 227 19.34 -5.80 7.46
CA HIS A 227 18.65 -7.03 7.08
C HIS A 227 17.12 -6.95 7.12
N TYR A 228 16.56 -5.77 6.91
CA TYR A 228 15.12 -5.62 6.71
C TYR A 228 14.74 -5.96 5.29
N LYS A 229 13.73 -6.82 5.13
CA LYS A 229 13.12 -7.03 3.82
C LYS A 229 12.54 -5.71 3.32
N THR A 230 13.05 -5.21 2.19
CA THR A 230 12.65 -3.94 1.59
C THR A 230 12.26 -4.16 0.14
N CYS A 231 11.21 -3.48 -0.33
CA CYS A 231 10.81 -3.48 -1.73
C CYS A 231 10.42 -2.08 -2.21
N ILE A 232 10.51 -1.89 -3.52
CA ILE A 232 10.16 -0.64 -4.22
C ILE A 232 9.03 -0.97 -5.20
N TYR A 233 7.87 -0.34 -5.02
CA TYR A 233 6.73 -0.49 -5.91
C TYR A 233 6.49 0.76 -6.74
N ASN A 234 5.96 0.56 -7.93
CA ASN A 234 5.38 1.61 -8.76
C ASN A 234 6.37 2.70 -9.22
N ILE A 235 7.65 2.36 -9.31
CA ILE A 235 8.69 3.22 -9.90
C ILE A 235 9.31 2.44 -11.07
N PRO A 236 9.24 2.95 -12.31
CA PRO A 236 9.84 2.31 -13.46
C PRO A 236 11.35 2.09 -13.29
N LEU A 237 11.86 0.92 -13.71
CA LEU A 237 13.28 0.56 -13.55
C LEU A 237 14.23 1.59 -14.18
N CYS A 238 13.86 2.22 -15.29
CA CYS A 238 14.66 3.25 -15.92
C CYS A 238 14.79 4.55 -15.11
N LEU A 239 14.01 4.72 -14.04
CA LEU A 239 14.12 5.84 -13.10
C LEU A 239 14.84 5.46 -11.80
N LEU A 240 15.17 4.17 -11.63
CA LEU A 240 15.96 3.66 -10.52
C LEU A 240 17.44 3.54 -10.90
N THR A 241 18.34 3.64 -9.93
CA THR A 241 19.72 3.23 -10.10
C THR A 241 19.82 1.70 -10.16
N GLU A 242 20.82 1.16 -10.84
CA GLU A 242 20.96 -0.27 -11.09
C GLU A 242 20.92 -1.11 -9.81
N ASP A 243 21.59 -0.66 -8.75
CA ASP A 243 21.62 -1.28 -7.43
C ASP A 243 20.26 -1.34 -6.73
N LEU A 244 19.27 -0.53 -7.17
CA LEU A 244 17.91 -0.60 -6.66
C LEU A 244 17.01 -1.56 -7.46
N HIS A 245 17.45 -2.09 -8.59
CA HIS A 245 16.65 -3.00 -9.40
C HIS A 245 16.27 -4.29 -8.69
N GLU A 246 17.13 -4.80 -7.80
CA GLU A 246 16.87 -6.01 -7.03
C GLU A 246 15.75 -5.84 -5.99
N PHE A 247 15.49 -4.61 -5.55
CA PHE A 247 14.41 -4.27 -4.62
C PHE A 247 13.09 -3.93 -5.33
N ALA A 248 13.12 -3.77 -6.66
CA ALA A 248 11.96 -3.34 -7.42
C ALA A 248 11.00 -4.49 -7.69
N GLU A 249 9.73 -4.26 -7.36
CA GLU A 249 8.64 -5.22 -7.55
C GLU A 249 7.59 -4.68 -8.52
N GLN A 250 7.00 -5.56 -9.31
CA GLN A 250 5.84 -5.20 -10.13
C GLN A 250 4.61 -5.03 -9.24
N SER A 251 3.70 -4.16 -9.65
CA SER A 251 2.43 -3.97 -8.94
C SER A 251 1.62 -5.27 -8.92
N ILE A 252 0.99 -5.57 -7.78
CA ILE A 252 0.06 -6.71 -7.65
C ILE A 252 -1.08 -6.61 -8.66
N SER A 253 -1.54 -5.38 -8.93
CA SER A 253 -2.56 -5.09 -9.94
C SER A 253 -1.89 -4.85 -11.28
N ASP A 254 -1.72 -5.89 -12.08
CA ASP A 254 -1.06 -5.86 -13.41
C ASP A 254 -1.75 -4.89 -14.38
N TRP A 255 -3.06 -4.73 -14.30
CA TRP A 255 -3.83 -3.77 -15.10
C TRP A 255 -3.48 -2.29 -14.81
N LYS A 256 -2.80 -2.00 -13.71
CA LYS A 256 -2.31 -0.67 -13.38
C LYS A 256 -1.00 -0.33 -14.09
N ASN A 257 -0.27 -1.33 -14.58
CA ASN A 257 1.01 -1.13 -15.23
C ASN A 257 0.80 -0.59 -16.65
N GLU A 258 1.37 0.56 -16.95
CA GLU A 258 1.33 1.18 -18.28
C GLU A 258 2.73 1.27 -18.87
N TYR A 259 2.83 0.88 -20.13
CA TYR A 259 4.07 0.97 -20.91
C TYR A 259 3.84 1.89 -22.11
N TYR A 260 4.68 2.90 -22.19
CA TYR A 260 4.63 3.92 -23.24
C TYR A 260 5.44 3.49 -24.47
N GLU A 261 5.31 4.19 -25.61
CA GLU A 261 6.11 3.93 -26.81
C GLU A 261 7.62 3.95 -26.53
N ILE A 262 8.09 4.78 -25.62
CA ILE A 262 9.50 4.83 -25.17
C ILE A 262 9.96 3.51 -24.53
N CYS A 263 9.04 2.67 -24.07
CA CYS A 263 9.33 1.36 -23.48
C CYS A 263 9.48 0.25 -24.54
N ASP A 264 9.20 0.55 -25.81
CA ASP A 264 9.36 -0.42 -26.89
C ASP A 264 10.85 -0.67 -27.15
N GLY A 265 11.22 -1.95 -27.17
CA GLY A 265 12.62 -2.37 -27.25
C GLY A 265 13.43 -2.26 -25.94
N CYS A 266 12.79 -1.88 -24.81
CA CYS A 266 13.44 -1.90 -23.51
C CYS A 266 13.68 -3.34 -23.03
N THR A 267 14.93 -3.66 -22.68
CA THR A 267 15.34 -5.00 -22.25
C THR A 267 14.78 -5.41 -20.91
N LEU A 268 14.42 -4.45 -20.06
CA LEU A 268 13.85 -4.67 -18.71
C LEU A 268 12.33 -4.57 -18.68
N LYS A 269 11.64 -4.35 -19.81
CA LYS A 269 10.18 -4.16 -19.87
C LYS A 269 9.41 -5.26 -19.11
N ALA A 270 9.81 -6.52 -19.26
CA ALA A 270 9.14 -7.67 -18.64
C ALA A 270 9.21 -7.71 -17.10
N LYS A 271 10.20 -7.05 -16.51
CA LYS A 271 10.40 -6.98 -15.04
C LYS A 271 10.00 -5.62 -14.45
N CYS A 272 9.72 -4.64 -15.30
CA CYS A 272 9.46 -3.26 -14.90
C CYS A 272 8.01 -3.12 -14.43
N SER A 273 7.78 -2.30 -13.40
CA SER A 273 6.42 -1.93 -12.97
C SER A 273 5.71 -1.04 -13.99
N GLY A 274 6.45 -0.42 -14.92
CA GLY A 274 5.87 0.59 -15.82
C GLY A 274 5.41 1.84 -15.09
N GLY A 275 4.60 2.65 -15.76
CA GLY A 275 3.85 3.75 -15.14
C GLY A 275 2.50 3.27 -14.62
N PHE A 276 1.65 4.23 -14.25
CA PHE A 276 0.27 3.95 -13.82
C PHE A 276 -0.73 4.28 -14.92
N THR A 277 -1.57 3.32 -15.31
CA THR A 277 -2.71 3.56 -16.24
C THR A 277 -3.70 4.60 -15.71
N THR A 278 -3.78 4.74 -14.40
CA THR A 278 -4.67 5.68 -13.72
C THR A 278 -4.07 7.07 -13.53
N SER A 279 -2.76 7.24 -13.77
CA SER A 279 -2.11 8.54 -13.71
C SER A 279 -2.45 9.36 -14.94
N ILE A 280 -2.84 10.63 -14.75
CA ILE A 280 -3.18 11.54 -15.86
C ILE A 280 -1.95 12.06 -16.62
N LYS A 281 -0.74 11.78 -16.12
CA LYS A 281 0.54 12.06 -16.79
C LYS A 281 1.58 11.00 -16.43
N PRO A 282 2.52 10.68 -17.33
CA PRO A 282 3.68 9.84 -17.04
C PRO A 282 4.68 10.56 -16.11
N TYR A 283 5.56 9.78 -15.49
CA TYR A 283 6.75 10.32 -14.82
C TYR A 283 7.69 10.98 -15.83
N GLN A 284 8.43 12.00 -15.37
CA GLN A 284 9.50 12.59 -16.16
C GLN A 284 10.74 11.69 -16.16
N GLY A 285 11.50 11.73 -17.26
CA GLY A 285 12.79 11.02 -17.37
C GLY A 285 12.68 9.55 -17.81
N LEU A 286 11.49 9.09 -18.19
CA LEU A 286 11.35 7.75 -18.78
C LEU A 286 12.25 7.58 -19.99
N HIS A 287 12.96 6.45 -20.09
CA HIS A 287 13.84 6.12 -21.21
C HIS A 287 13.93 4.61 -21.42
N THR A 288 14.41 4.23 -22.61
CA THR A 288 14.65 2.83 -22.96
C THR A 288 15.99 2.36 -22.42
N ILE A 289 16.04 1.25 -21.71
CA ILE A 289 17.30 0.58 -21.32
C ILE A 289 17.62 -0.47 -22.38
N LYS A 290 18.85 -0.41 -22.95
CA LYS A 290 19.36 -1.36 -23.95
C LYS A 290 20.41 -2.28 -23.37
N ASN A 291 20.63 -3.46 -24.02
CA ASN A 291 21.70 -4.38 -23.62
C ASN A 291 23.06 -3.67 -23.66
N GLY A 292 23.79 -3.69 -22.55
CA GLY A 292 25.10 -3.06 -22.40
C GLY A 292 25.09 -1.64 -21.83
N GLU A 293 23.92 -1.11 -21.45
CA GLU A 293 23.78 0.17 -20.74
C GLU A 293 23.52 -0.03 -19.23
N ILE A 294 23.65 -1.28 -18.76
CA ILE A 294 23.55 -1.69 -17.35
C ILE A 294 24.94 -2.05 -16.85
#